data_475041c26c65cbb97c2ad1bd56c82a39
#
_entry.id   475041c26c65cbb97c2ad1bd56c82a39
#
_cell.length_a   1.000
_cell.length_b   1.000
_cell.length_c   1.000
_cell.angle_alpha   90.00
_cell.angle_beta   90.00
_cell.angle_gamma   90.00
#
_symmetry.space_group_name_H-M   'P 1'
#
loop_
_entity.id
_entity.type
_entity.pdbx_description
1 polymer ?
#
loop_
_entity_poly.entity_id
_entity_poly.type
_entity_poly.pdbx_seq_one_letter_code
_entity_poly.pdbx_strand_id
1 'polypeptide(L)'
;MTIMAGVDQANSAHQYQRPSATGQASGLPRSQQDPQRFFNTAAFALPPFGTLGNLGRNNVLGPGTISWDFSTLKNFPIHERQALQFRFEAFNLPNHPNWGDPDSTFVSRGFGTIRSTRTNMRELQFALKYIF
;
A
#
# COMPACT_ATOMS: atom_id res chain seq x y z
N MET A 1 -9.73 4.50 -1.61
CA MET A 1 -9.26 4.25 -2.99
C MET A 1 -10.44 4.36 -3.96
N THR A 2 -10.26 4.96 -5.13
CA THR A 2 -11.28 5.09 -6.18
C THR A 2 -11.05 4.03 -7.26
N ILE A 3 -12.10 3.31 -7.64
CA ILE A 3 -12.04 2.34 -8.73
C ILE A 3 -12.30 3.06 -10.05
N MET A 4 -11.49 2.75 -11.06
CA MET A 4 -11.57 3.29 -12.42
C MET A 4 -12.05 2.20 -13.36
N ALA A 5 -12.86 2.57 -14.35
CA ALA A 5 -13.31 1.61 -15.36
C ALA A 5 -12.16 1.12 -16.25
N GLY A 6 -11.24 2.01 -16.62
CA GLY A 6 -10.12 1.72 -17.51
C GLY A 6 -10.50 1.71 -19.00
N VAL A 7 -11.75 2.03 -19.31
CA VAL A 7 -12.28 2.16 -20.66
C VAL A 7 -13.23 3.35 -20.74
N ASP A 8 -13.40 3.94 -21.91
CA ASP A 8 -14.37 4.99 -22.17
C ASP A 8 -15.72 4.38 -22.60
N GLN A 9 -16.48 3.94 -21.60
CA GLN A 9 -17.78 3.31 -21.85
C GLN A 9 -18.86 4.31 -22.27
N ALA A 10 -18.74 5.56 -21.83
CA ALA A 10 -19.70 6.62 -22.16
C ALA A 10 -19.41 7.32 -23.50
N ASN A 11 -18.32 6.94 -24.18
CA ASN A 11 -17.87 7.59 -25.43
C ASN A 11 -17.73 9.11 -25.30
N SER A 12 -17.15 9.55 -24.16
CA SER A 12 -17.01 10.97 -23.79
C SER A 12 -15.58 11.49 -23.97
N ALA A 13 -14.68 10.69 -24.53
CA ALA A 13 -13.24 10.94 -24.66
C ALA A 13 -12.49 11.09 -23.33
N HIS A 14 -13.10 10.64 -22.21
CA HIS A 14 -12.48 10.66 -20.89
C HIS A 14 -12.15 9.24 -20.41
N GLN A 15 -10.87 8.99 -20.11
CA GLN A 15 -10.38 7.68 -19.66
C GLN A 15 -10.65 7.42 -18.15
N TYR A 16 -10.99 8.45 -17.39
CA TYR A 16 -11.17 8.37 -15.93
C TYR A 16 -12.61 8.07 -15.50
N GLN A 17 -13.31 7.27 -16.28
CA GLN A 17 -14.65 6.83 -15.94
C GLN A 17 -14.65 5.82 -14.80
N ARG A 18 -15.72 5.79 -14.05
CA ARG A 18 -15.91 4.84 -12.95
C ARG A 18 -16.87 3.74 -13.38
N PRO A 19 -16.70 2.51 -12.88
CA PRO A 19 -17.66 1.44 -13.11
C PRO A 19 -19.00 1.72 -12.39
N SER A 20 -19.96 0.85 -12.57
CA SER A 20 -21.23 0.84 -11.82
C SER A 20 -21.08 -0.08 -10.60
N ALA A 21 -21.77 0.28 -9.53
CA ALA A 21 -21.96 -0.58 -8.37
C ALA A 21 -23.03 -1.65 -8.65
N THR A 22 -22.75 -2.90 -8.27
CA THR A 22 -23.71 -4.03 -8.39
C THR A 22 -24.67 -4.16 -7.20
N GLY A 23 -24.50 -3.31 -6.18
CA GLY A 23 -25.23 -3.41 -4.91
C GLY A 23 -24.58 -4.35 -3.90
N GLN A 24 -23.50 -5.05 -4.26
CA GLN A 24 -22.74 -5.86 -3.32
C GLN A 24 -21.75 -4.99 -2.52
N ALA A 25 -21.43 -5.42 -1.29
CA ALA A 25 -20.37 -4.76 -0.52
C ALA A 25 -19.01 -4.89 -1.21
N SER A 26 -18.30 -3.78 -1.36
CA SER A 26 -16.97 -3.75 -1.99
C SER A 26 -15.87 -4.25 -1.04
N GLY A 27 -16.02 -4.11 0.28
CA GLY A 27 -15.07 -4.59 1.28
C GLY A 27 -15.21 -6.09 1.51
N LEU A 28 -14.07 -6.75 1.77
CA LEU A 28 -14.02 -8.12 2.29
C LEU A 28 -13.68 -8.10 3.78
N PRO A 29 -14.15 -9.07 4.57
CA PRO A 29 -13.65 -9.29 5.92
C PRO A 29 -12.12 -9.51 5.90
N ARG A 30 -11.40 -9.06 6.93
CA ARG A 30 -9.94 -9.18 7.01
C ARG A 30 -9.43 -10.61 6.82
N SER A 31 -10.19 -11.59 7.29
CA SER A 31 -9.86 -13.03 7.14
C SER A 31 -9.91 -13.54 5.69
N GLN A 32 -10.51 -12.78 4.79
CA GLN A 32 -10.65 -13.11 3.37
C GLN A 32 -9.81 -12.20 2.47
N GLN A 33 -9.12 -11.20 3.05
CA GLN A 33 -8.24 -10.31 2.32
C GLN A 33 -6.87 -10.94 2.18
N ASP A 34 -6.40 -11.08 0.96
CA ASP A 34 -5.05 -11.49 0.62
C ASP A 34 -4.52 -10.68 -0.59
N PRO A 35 -3.22 -10.77 -0.92
CA PRO A 35 -2.67 -10.04 -2.05
C PRO A 35 -3.30 -10.37 -3.40
N GLN A 36 -3.90 -11.55 -3.57
CA GLN A 36 -4.57 -11.95 -4.81
C GLN A 36 -6.01 -11.47 -4.86
N ARG A 37 -6.61 -11.18 -3.71
CA ARG A 37 -8.00 -10.73 -3.60
C ARG A 37 -8.17 -9.80 -2.40
N PHE A 38 -7.88 -8.52 -2.59
CA PHE A 38 -7.92 -7.57 -1.49
C PHE A 38 -9.34 -7.04 -1.21
N PHE A 39 -10.18 -6.92 -2.24
CA PHE A 39 -11.57 -6.48 -2.11
C PHE A 39 -12.50 -7.32 -3.00
N ASN A 40 -13.80 -7.16 -2.83
CA ASN A 40 -14.81 -7.88 -3.62
C ASN A 40 -14.93 -7.29 -5.03
N THR A 41 -14.34 -7.94 -6.01
CA THR A 41 -14.39 -7.51 -7.42
C THR A 41 -15.78 -7.63 -8.03
N ALA A 42 -16.65 -8.52 -7.51
CA ALA A 42 -18.03 -8.67 -7.99
C ALA A 42 -18.95 -7.50 -7.58
N ALA A 43 -18.48 -6.60 -6.71
CA ALA A 43 -19.19 -5.37 -6.36
C ALA A 43 -19.21 -4.32 -7.51
N PHE A 44 -18.49 -4.57 -8.59
CA PHE A 44 -18.29 -3.63 -9.68
C PHE A 44 -18.69 -4.25 -11.01
N ALA A 45 -19.25 -3.45 -11.93
CA ALA A 45 -19.60 -3.83 -13.28
C ALA A 45 -19.35 -2.67 -14.24
N LEU A 46 -19.08 -2.97 -15.53
CA LEU A 46 -19.10 -1.92 -16.54
C LEU A 46 -20.53 -1.39 -16.72
N PRO A 47 -20.70 -0.07 -16.83
CA PRO A 47 -22.00 0.48 -17.21
C PRO A 47 -22.33 0.10 -18.67
N PRO A 48 -23.60 0.15 -19.08
CA PRO A 48 -23.98 0.01 -20.49
C PRO A 48 -23.23 1.01 -21.37
N PHE A 49 -22.96 0.64 -22.62
CA PHE A 49 -22.31 1.54 -23.57
C PHE A 49 -23.11 2.85 -23.72
N GLY A 50 -22.43 3.95 -23.85
CA GLY A 50 -23.02 5.29 -23.88
C GLY A 50 -23.47 5.86 -22.54
N THR A 51 -23.21 5.17 -21.43
CA THR A 51 -23.61 5.64 -20.07
C THR A 51 -22.42 5.78 -19.14
N LEU A 52 -22.55 6.66 -18.15
CA LEU A 52 -21.60 6.81 -17.07
C LEU A 52 -21.90 5.83 -15.93
N GLY A 53 -20.86 5.29 -15.32
CA GLY A 53 -21.02 4.48 -14.12
C GLY A 53 -21.44 5.31 -12.91
N ASN A 54 -22.16 4.68 -11.98
CA ASN A 54 -22.75 5.31 -10.80
C ASN A 54 -21.86 5.16 -9.53
N LEU A 55 -20.70 4.52 -9.63
CA LEU A 55 -19.85 4.31 -8.47
C LEU A 55 -19.33 5.64 -7.90
N GLY A 56 -19.43 5.85 -6.61
CA GLY A 56 -18.86 7.01 -5.92
C GLY A 56 -17.33 7.00 -5.91
N ARG A 57 -16.70 8.00 -5.29
CA ARG A 57 -15.27 8.03 -5.01
C ARG A 57 -14.97 7.34 -3.68
N ASN A 58 -13.74 6.83 -3.54
CA ASN A 58 -13.22 6.28 -2.29
C ASN A 58 -14.09 5.17 -1.64
N ASN A 59 -14.69 4.31 -2.45
CA ASN A 59 -15.54 3.21 -1.96
C ASN A 59 -14.78 2.02 -1.40
N VAL A 60 -13.48 1.92 -1.63
CA VAL A 60 -12.65 0.82 -1.15
C VAL A 60 -11.58 1.37 -0.22
N LEU A 61 -11.49 0.80 0.98
CA LEU A 61 -10.39 1.07 1.90
C LEU A 61 -9.15 0.29 1.42
N GLY A 62 -8.03 0.98 1.32
CA GLY A 62 -6.75 0.36 1.02
C GLY A 62 -6.12 -0.32 2.24
N PRO A 63 -4.98 -1.04 2.06
CA PRO A 63 -4.23 -1.63 3.16
C PRO A 63 -3.73 -0.57 4.14
N GLY A 64 -3.75 -0.88 5.42
CA GLY A 64 -3.09 -0.10 6.45
C GLY A 64 -1.56 -0.25 6.39
N THR A 65 -0.85 0.64 7.09
CA THR A 65 0.60 0.58 7.23
C THR A 65 0.95 0.47 8.72
N ILE A 66 1.84 -0.45 9.06
CA ILE A 66 2.41 -0.61 10.39
C ILE A 66 3.93 -0.59 10.22
N SER A 67 4.60 0.39 10.84
CA SER A 67 6.05 0.46 10.87
C SER A 67 6.51 0.89 12.25
N TRP A 68 7.52 0.21 12.77
CA TRP A 68 8.24 0.57 13.98
C TRP A 68 9.71 0.66 13.64
N ASP A 69 10.28 1.82 13.92
CA ASP A 69 11.69 2.07 13.74
C ASP A 69 12.33 2.22 15.13
N PHE A 70 13.50 1.68 15.27
CA PHE A 70 14.26 1.73 16.53
C PHE A 70 15.65 2.24 16.25
N SER A 71 16.14 3.15 17.10
CA SER A 71 17.51 3.65 17.06
C SER A 71 18.09 3.70 18.46
N THR A 72 19.32 3.26 18.60
CA THR A 72 20.09 3.41 19.85
C THR A 72 21.51 3.86 19.53
N LEU A 73 22.05 4.64 20.46
CA LEU A 73 23.38 5.21 20.37
C LEU A 73 24.08 5.07 21.72
N LYS A 74 25.31 4.59 21.71
CA LYS A 74 26.15 4.49 22.91
C LYS A 74 27.53 5.07 22.63
N ASN A 75 27.97 5.97 23.53
CA ASN A 75 29.32 6.50 23.55
C ASN A 75 30.14 5.77 24.61
N PHE A 76 31.32 5.32 24.23
CA PHE A 76 32.30 4.71 25.12
C PHE A 76 33.51 5.66 25.18
N PRO A 77 33.70 6.38 26.27
CA PRO A 77 34.91 7.19 26.47
C PRO A 77 36.13 6.26 26.60
N ILE A 78 37.16 6.49 25.82
CA ILE A 78 38.43 5.73 25.85
C ILE A 78 39.48 6.52 26.64
N HIS A 79 39.58 7.82 26.36
CA HIS A 79 40.50 8.75 26.99
C HIS A 79 39.87 10.15 27.03
N GLU A 80 40.53 11.12 27.68
CA GLU A 80 39.99 12.48 27.94
C GLU A 80 39.39 13.18 26.70
N ARG A 81 39.91 12.88 25.49
CA ARG A 81 39.43 13.45 24.24
C ARG A 81 39.02 12.41 23.20
N GLN A 82 39.01 11.13 23.58
CA GLN A 82 38.76 10.04 22.65
C GLN A 82 37.51 9.26 23.07
N ALA A 83 36.62 9.03 22.13
CA ALA A 83 35.40 8.25 22.37
C ALA A 83 35.10 7.36 21.17
N LEU A 84 34.56 6.20 21.44
CA LEU A 84 33.97 5.31 20.44
C LEU A 84 32.46 5.42 20.52
N GLN A 85 31.83 5.83 19.42
CA GLN A 85 30.38 5.90 19.33
C GLN A 85 29.87 4.71 18.52
N PHE A 86 29.03 3.91 19.15
CA PHE A 86 28.29 2.85 18.47
C PHE A 86 26.85 3.32 18.24
N ARG A 87 26.34 3.09 17.00
CA ARG A 87 24.96 3.33 16.65
C ARG A 87 24.38 2.07 16.02
N PHE A 88 23.18 1.72 16.46
CA PHE A 88 22.36 0.68 15.88
C PHE A 88 21.02 1.28 15.50
N GLU A 89 20.58 1.02 14.27
CA GLU A 89 19.29 1.45 13.74
C GLU A 89 18.60 0.27 13.09
N ALA A 90 17.31 0.12 13.36
CA ALA A 90 16.47 -0.91 12.78
C ALA A 90 15.21 -0.25 12.21
N PHE A 91 15.02 -0.33 10.91
CA PHE A 91 13.82 0.12 10.23
C PHE A 91 12.89 -1.05 10.01
N ASN A 92 11.58 -0.83 10.19
CA ASN A 92 10.56 -1.88 10.16
C ASN A 92 10.94 -3.06 11.08
N LEU A 93 11.23 -2.77 12.34
CA LEU A 93 11.71 -3.76 13.34
C LEU A 93 10.87 -5.05 13.38
N PRO A 94 9.50 -5.00 13.34
CA PRO A 94 8.68 -6.21 13.34
C PRO A 94 8.75 -6.99 12.02
N ASN A 95 9.41 -6.46 10.98
CA ASN A 95 9.43 -7.02 9.63
C ASN A 95 8.01 -7.25 9.07
N HIS A 96 7.11 -6.29 9.33
CA HIS A 96 5.71 -6.40 8.88
C HIS A 96 5.63 -6.07 7.38
N PRO A 97 5.02 -6.96 6.55
CA PRO A 97 4.80 -6.67 5.14
C PRO A 97 3.68 -5.63 5.00
N ASN A 98 4.04 -4.39 4.67
CA ASN A 98 3.07 -3.34 4.38
C ASN A 98 2.71 -3.40 2.90
N TRP A 99 1.54 -3.89 2.59
CA TRP A 99 1.06 -4.04 1.23
C TRP A 99 0.86 -2.69 0.54
N GLY A 100 1.22 -2.62 -0.74
CA GLY A 100 0.91 -1.50 -1.62
C GLY A 100 -0.58 -1.40 -1.94
N ASP A 101 -0.94 -0.45 -2.79
CA ASP A 101 -2.32 -0.31 -3.21
C ASP A 101 -2.70 -1.43 -4.19
N PRO A 102 -3.90 -2.02 -4.05
CA PRO A 102 -4.41 -2.98 -5.02
C PRO A 102 -4.71 -2.29 -6.36
N ASP A 103 -4.59 -3.07 -7.44
CA ASP A 103 -4.98 -2.58 -8.76
C ASP A 103 -6.44 -2.16 -8.77
N SER A 104 -6.68 -0.89 -9.08
CA SER A 104 -7.98 -0.25 -9.05
C SER A 104 -8.64 -0.10 -10.43
N THR A 105 -8.03 -0.63 -11.48
CA THR A 105 -8.53 -0.55 -12.84
C THR A 105 -9.39 -1.77 -13.17
N PHE A 106 -10.70 -1.58 -13.35
CA PHE A 106 -11.68 -2.67 -13.49
C PHE A 106 -11.36 -3.65 -14.62
N VAL A 107 -10.95 -3.14 -15.80
CA VAL A 107 -10.62 -4.00 -16.96
C VAL A 107 -9.22 -4.62 -16.88
N SER A 108 -8.44 -4.30 -15.87
CA SER A 108 -7.11 -4.89 -15.67
C SER A 108 -7.22 -6.36 -15.30
N ARG A 109 -6.32 -7.19 -15.82
CA ARG A 109 -6.18 -8.59 -15.40
C ARG A 109 -5.80 -8.75 -13.93
N GLY A 110 -5.24 -7.71 -13.33
CA GLY A 110 -4.84 -7.67 -11.94
C GLY A 110 -5.85 -6.98 -11.02
N PHE A 111 -7.06 -6.68 -11.49
CA PHE A 111 -8.05 -5.96 -10.71
C PHE A 111 -8.27 -6.58 -9.32
N GLY A 112 -8.05 -5.78 -8.28
CA GLY A 112 -8.16 -6.23 -6.88
C GLY A 112 -6.92 -6.92 -6.32
N THR A 113 -5.85 -7.14 -7.10
CA THR A 113 -4.61 -7.76 -6.64
C THR A 113 -3.57 -6.73 -6.22
N ILE A 114 -2.75 -7.09 -5.23
CA ILE A 114 -1.60 -6.31 -4.76
C ILE A 114 -0.34 -6.97 -5.26
N ARG A 115 0.55 -6.21 -5.89
CA ARG A 115 1.79 -6.71 -6.50
C ARG A 115 3.06 -6.11 -5.93
N SER A 116 2.93 -5.21 -4.98
CA SER A 116 4.07 -4.52 -4.36
C SER A 116 3.85 -4.31 -2.88
N THR A 117 4.92 -4.05 -2.16
CA THR A 117 4.87 -3.54 -0.80
C THR A 117 5.08 -2.03 -0.81
N ARG A 118 4.52 -1.33 0.18
CA ARG A 118 4.65 0.12 0.36
C ARG A 118 5.94 0.50 1.07
N THR A 119 6.41 -0.38 1.94
CA THR A 119 7.65 -0.21 2.69
C THR A 119 8.61 -1.35 2.40
N ASN A 120 9.90 -1.09 2.60
CA ASN A 120 10.93 -2.13 2.53
C ASN A 120 10.73 -3.16 3.65
N MET A 121 11.32 -4.33 3.46
CA MET A 121 11.52 -5.29 4.54
C MET A 121 12.43 -4.69 5.61
N ARG A 122 12.58 -5.36 6.74
CA ARG A 122 13.44 -4.88 7.84
C ARG A 122 14.86 -4.62 7.37
N GLU A 123 15.33 -3.41 7.65
CA GLU A 123 16.71 -3.00 7.42
C GLU A 123 17.41 -2.77 8.77
N LEU A 124 18.60 -3.33 8.93
CA LEU A 124 19.43 -3.15 10.11
C LEU A 124 20.71 -2.42 9.70
N GLN A 125 21.02 -1.33 10.42
CA GLN A 125 22.21 -0.55 10.20
C GLN A 125 23.06 -0.51 11.47
N PHE A 126 24.37 -0.70 11.28
CA PHE A 126 25.37 -0.57 12.36
C PHE A 126 26.39 0.47 11.93
N ALA A 127 26.69 1.38 12.79
CA ALA A 127 27.74 2.35 12.58
C ALA A 127 28.65 2.44 13.79
N LEU A 128 29.94 2.57 13.52
CA LEU A 128 30.97 2.78 14.53
C LEU A 128 31.74 4.04 14.15
N LYS A 129 31.79 5.02 15.07
CA LYS A 129 32.49 6.28 14.86
C LYS A 129 33.54 6.45 15.96
N TYR A 130 34.77 6.67 15.57
CA TYR A 130 35.83 7.08 16.47
C TYR A 130 35.94 8.61 16.48
N ILE A 131 35.96 9.19 17.64
CA ILE A 131 36.04 10.63 17.90
C ILE A 131 37.36 10.88 18.64
N PHE A 132 38.17 11.79 18.11
CA PHE A 132 39.48 12.15 18.65
C PHE A 132 39.69 13.67 18.66
#